data_35527baad097410cb0767a0c4127ba0d
#
_entry.id   35527baad097410cb0767a0c4127ba0d
#
_cell.length_a   1.000
_cell.length_b   1.000
_cell.length_c   1.000
_cell.angle_alpha   90.00
_cell.angle_beta   90.00
_cell.angle_gamma   90.00
#
_symmetry.space_group_name_H-M   'P 1'
#
loop_
_entity.id
_entity.type
_entity.pdbx_description
1 polymer ?
#
loop_
_entity_poly.entity_id
_entity_poly.type
_entity_poly.pdbx_seq_one_letter_code
_entity_poly.pdbx_strand_id
1 'polypeptide(L)'
;MGLFNRMKEPVFLKESSDAEVQLDKLKALESLLNAEGQNIIKQDIKRLEYGIAGEKNIEFELKNSHMPMCILHDIYLEDGDLSAQIDYLVFTKKICFVIECKNLYGDIEINNSGDFIRTIEFGGRRRKEGIYSPITQNQRHLELMKKIKNDKNNNILMKYMAGRYFEDFNKSVVVLANPKTVLNAKYAKKEVKEKVIRADQLIQYIKEMYANSKVAADSEDKMLTWAQSYLDLHRDVEKDYTGKYEQYKIDIVTPQKVDEEVPAPVEERITIRVDEVPVEETNIFKELKAYRLDKSREEKIKPYFIYNDNQLKDLIAKMPRNKEELQRVVGFGEIKANKYGDDILKIIKKY
;
A
#
# COMPACT_ATOMS: atom_id res chain seq x y z
N MET A 1 35.67 -3.98 -9.35
CA MET A 1 34.46 -4.66 -9.87
C MET A 1 33.72 -5.24 -8.69
N GLY A 2 32.66 -4.55 -8.21
CA GLY A 2 31.89 -4.98 -7.06
C GLY A 2 31.06 -6.20 -7.44
N LEU A 3 31.13 -7.25 -6.65
CA LEU A 3 30.17 -8.35 -6.66
C LEU A 3 28.79 -7.73 -6.36
N PHE A 4 28.01 -7.49 -7.41
CA PHE A 4 26.62 -7.07 -7.27
C PHE A 4 25.88 -8.19 -6.53
N ASN A 5 25.46 -7.90 -5.33
CA ASN A 5 24.64 -8.81 -4.54
C ASN A 5 23.32 -8.95 -5.31
N ARG A 6 23.18 -10.10 -6.00
CA ARG A 6 22.01 -10.41 -6.85
C ARG A 6 20.78 -10.40 -5.96
N MET A 7 19.74 -9.68 -6.36
CA MET A 7 18.47 -9.64 -5.63
C MET A 7 17.93 -11.06 -5.50
N LYS A 8 17.73 -11.53 -4.27
CA LYS A 8 17.19 -12.87 -3.98
C LYS A 8 15.78 -12.81 -3.41
N GLU A 9 15.44 -11.70 -2.79
CA GLU A 9 14.20 -11.47 -2.07
C GLU A 9 13.41 -10.32 -2.70
N PRO A 10 12.10 -10.25 -2.48
CA PRO A 10 11.30 -9.15 -2.96
C PRO A 10 11.66 -7.82 -2.27
N VAL A 11 11.57 -6.74 -3.01
CA VAL A 11 11.83 -5.37 -2.52
C VAL A 11 10.57 -4.54 -2.69
N PHE A 12 10.02 -4.04 -1.57
CA PHE A 12 8.93 -3.08 -1.57
C PHE A 12 9.50 -1.67 -1.77
N LEU A 13 9.19 -1.04 -2.90
CA LEU A 13 9.56 0.36 -3.15
C LEU A 13 8.53 1.32 -2.55
N LYS A 14 7.27 0.90 -2.45
CA LYS A 14 6.21 1.56 -1.70
C LYS A 14 5.43 0.50 -0.93
N GLU A 15 5.30 0.67 0.36
CA GLU A 15 4.65 -0.28 1.29
C GLU A 15 3.46 0.35 2.02
N SER A 16 3.47 1.68 2.20
CA SER A 16 2.41 2.42 2.88
C SER A 16 1.11 2.44 2.07
N SER A 17 0.00 2.38 2.78
CA SER A 17 -1.35 2.55 2.21
C SER A 17 -2.09 3.67 2.93
N ASP A 18 -2.86 4.46 2.18
CA ASP A 18 -3.77 5.48 2.73
C ASP A 18 -4.85 4.87 3.62
N ALA A 19 -5.20 3.62 3.40
CA ALA A 19 -6.25 2.93 4.15
C ALA A 19 -5.97 2.88 5.67
N GLU A 20 -4.71 2.68 6.08
CA GLU A 20 -4.35 2.65 7.51
C GLU A 20 -4.50 4.04 8.15
N VAL A 21 -4.07 5.09 7.45
CA VAL A 21 -4.22 6.48 7.93
C VAL A 21 -5.70 6.85 8.05
N GLN A 22 -6.51 6.45 7.07
CA GLN A 22 -7.95 6.70 7.11
C GLN A 22 -8.65 5.92 8.22
N LEU A 23 -8.21 4.68 8.50
CA LEU A 23 -8.72 3.88 9.60
C LEU A 23 -8.51 4.57 10.95
N ASP A 24 -7.33 5.13 11.17
CA ASP A 24 -7.00 5.85 12.40
C ASP A 24 -7.84 7.13 12.53
N LYS A 25 -8.02 7.90 11.44
CA LYS A 25 -8.91 9.07 11.40
C LYS A 25 -10.36 8.69 11.76
N LEU A 26 -10.91 7.61 11.18
CA LEU A 26 -12.26 7.15 11.47
C LEU A 26 -12.40 6.69 12.93
N LYS A 27 -11.44 5.96 13.48
CA LYS A 27 -11.46 5.53 14.88
C LYS A 27 -11.41 6.73 15.85
N ALA A 28 -10.61 7.73 15.56
CA ALA A 28 -10.54 8.94 16.37
C ALA A 28 -11.86 9.73 16.34
N LEU A 29 -12.56 9.72 15.20
CA LEU A 29 -13.83 10.44 15.02
C LEU A 29 -15.00 9.75 15.73
N GLU A 30 -14.97 8.43 15.92
CA GLU A 30 -16.10 7.62 16.42
C GLU A 30 -16.70 8.19 17.72
N SER A 31 -15.87 8.56 18.70
CA SER A 31 -16.31 9.07 20.01
C SER A 31 -16.93 10.47 19.95
N LEU A 32 -16.75 11.20 18.86
CA LEU A 32 -17.25 12.57 18.65
C LEU A 32 -18.62 12.60 17.96
N LEU A 33 -19.19 11.45 17.63
CA LEU A 33 -20.43 11.31 16.90
C LEU A 33 -21.61 10.94 17.80
N ASN A 34 -22.82 11.37 17.40
CA ASN A 34 -24.06 10.89 17.99
C ASN A 34 -24.28 9.38 17.72
N ALA A 35 -25.29 8.77 18.35
CA ALA A 35 -25.55 7.32 18.28
C ALA A 35 -25.75 6.82 16.83
N GLU A 36 -26.36 7.61 15.95
CA GLU A 36 -26.55 7.25 14.54
C GLU A 36 -25.21 7.25 13.80
N GLY A 37 -24.43 8.35 13.92
CA GLY A 37 -23.11 8.47 13.34
C GLY A 37 -22.16 7.36 13.80
N GLN A 38 -22.18 7.00 15.10
CA GLN A 38 -21.41 5.88 15.63
C GLN A 38 -21.78 4.53 15.00
N ASN A 39 -23.05 4.29 14.72
CA ASN A 39 -23.46 3.06 14.05
C ASN A 39 -22.98 2.98 12.61
N ILE A 40 -22.99 4.11 11.89
CA ILE A 40 -22.50 4.20 10.50
C ILE A 40 -20.97 4.04 10.45
N ILE A 41 -20.25 4.80 11.29
CA ILE A 41 -18.78 4.78 11.28
C ILE A 41 -18.21 3.42 11.67
N LYS A 42 -18.82 2.71 12.62
CA LYS A 42 -18.45 1.33 13.00
C LYS A 42 -18.52 0.37 11.82
N GLN A 43 -19.52 0.53 10.93
CA GLN A 43 -19.61 -0.32 9.74
C GLN A 43 -18.49 0.01 8.75
N ASP A 44 -18.16 1.28 8.58
CA ASP A 44 -17.11 1.72 7.65
C ASP A 44 -15.72 1.38 8.18
N ILE A 45 -15.46 1.55 9.47
CA ILE A 45 -14.25 1.06 10.14
C ILE A 45 -14.09 -0.45 9.87
N LYS A 46 -15.13 -1.23 10.11
CA LYS A 46 -15.08 -2.67 9.89
C LYS A 46 -14.81 -3.04 8.42
N ARG A 47 -15.42 -2.32 7.45
CA ARG A 47 -15.16 -2.54 6.03
C ARG A 47 -13.70 -2.25 5.67
N LEU A 48 -13.16 -1.16 6.20
CA LEU A 48 -11.77 -0.76 5.96
C LEU A 48 -10.79 -1.74 6.60
N GLU A 49 -11.04 -2.18 7.83
CA GLU A 49 -10.24 -3.22 8.50
C GLU A 49 -10.23 -4.54 7.71
N TYR A 50 -11.37 -4.91 7.11
CA TYR A 50 -11.43 -6.08 6.22
C TYR A 50 -10.59 -5.89 4.94
N GLY A 51 -10.61 -4.71 4.34
CA GLY A 51 -9.76 -4.37 3.20
C GLY A 51 -8.29 -4.52 3.54
N ILE A 52 -7.85 -3.83 4.59
CA ILE A 52 -6.47 -3.85 5.09
C ILE A 52 -6.01 -5.28 5.42
N ALA A 53 -6.85 -6.07 6.08
CA ALA A 53 -6.51 -7.47 6.40
C ALA A 53 -6.30 -8.32 5.13
N GLY A 54 -7.06 -8.06 4.07
CA GLY A 54 -6.86 -8.73 2.78
C GLY A 54 -5.53 -8.34 2.11
N GLU A 55 -5.21 -7.07 2.10
CA GLU A 55 -3.95 -6.57 1.55
C GLU A 55 -2.76 -7.12 2.33
N LYS A 56 -2.83 -7.17 3.67
CA LYS A 56 -1.79 -7.79 4.52
C LYS A 56 -1.58 -9.29 4.23
N ASN A 57 -2.64 -10.02 3.87
CA ASN A 57 -2.48 -11.41 3.45
C ASN A 57 -1.69 -11.52 2.13
N ILE A 58 -1.95 -10.66 1.16
CA ILE A 58 -1.18 -10.60 -0.10
C ILE A 58 0.26 -10.17 0.17
N GLU A 59 0.46 -9.16 1.00
CA GLU A 59 1.78 -8.68 1.43
C GLU A 59 2.61 -9.82 2.04
N PHE A 60 1.99 -10.61 2.92
CA PHE A 60 2.62 -11.77 3.53
C PHE A 60 3.10 -12.79 2.50
N GLU A 61 2.24 -13.16 1.53
CA GLU A 61 2.62 -14.07 0.45
C GLU A 61 3.76 -13.51 -0.40
N LEU A 62 3.70 -12.23 -0.76
CA LEU A 62 4.74 -11.57 -1.54
C LEU A 62 6.07 -11.51 -0.79
N LYS A 63 6.08 -11.14 0.50
CA LYS A 63 7.28 -11.09 1.34
C LYS A 63 7.96 -12.44 1.48
N ASN A 64 7.19 -13.52 1.53
CA ASN A 64 7.70 -14.89 1.68
C ASN A 64 7.90 -15.62 0.34
N SER A 65 7.90 -14.90 -0.77
CA SER A 65 8.01 -15.50 -2.12
C SER A 65 9.38 -16.07 -2.45
N HIS A 66 10.44 -15.55 -1.82
CA HIS A 66 11.85 -15.85 -2.15
C HIS A 66 12.15 -15.68 -3.65
N MET A 67 11.56 -14.64 -4.25
CA MET A 67 11.77 -14.27 -5.65
C MET A 67 12.27 -12.84 -5.78
N PRO A 68 13.19 -12.56 -6.72
CA PRO A 68 13.58 -11.20 -7.05
C PRO A 68 12.42 -10.46 -7.73
N MET A 69 11.76 -9.57 -7.01
CA MET A 69 10.63 -8.76 -7.46
C MET A 69 10.71 -7.35 -6.89
N CYS A 70 10.18 -6.37 -7.62
CA CYS A 70 9.93 -5.03 -7.08
C CYS A 70 8.43 -4.86 -6.90
N ILE A 71 8.01 -4.39 -5.73
CA ILE A 71 6.61 -4.31 -5.35
C ILE A 71 6.25 -2.88 -5.00
N LEU A 72 5.13 -2.42 -5.55
CA LEU A 72 4.49 -1.17 -5.19
C LEU A 72 3.10 -1.52 -4.64
N HIS A 73 2.78 -1.02 -3.46
CA HIS A 73 1.48 -1.16 -2.81
C HIS A 73 0.74 0.17 -2.86
N ASP A 74 -0.57 0.11 -3.11
CA ASP A 74 -1.49 1.24 -3.08
C ASP A 74 -1.05 2.39 -4.00
N ILE A 75 -1.04 2.13 -5.31
CA ILE A 75 -0.62 3.09 -6.33
C ILE A 75 -1.83 3.80 -6.93
N TYR A 76 -1.87 5.12 -6.79
CA TYR A 76 -2.85 5.95 -7.46
C TYR A 76 -2.26 6.56 -8.74
N LEU A 77 -2.89 6.25 -9.88
CA LEU A 77 -2.54 6.78 -11.19
C LEU A 77 -3.66 7.65 -11.72
N GLU A 78 -3.29 8.70 -12.45
CA GLU A 78 -4.22 9.65 -13.06
C GLU A 78 -3.74 10.07 -14.44
N ASP A 79 -4.69 10.19 -15.39
CA ASP A 79 -4.45 10.71 -16.72
C ASP A 79 -5.71 11.40 -17.26
N GLY A 80 -5.73 12.74 -17.23
CA GLY A 80 -6.91 13.57 -17.51
C GLY A 80 -8.02 13.27 -16.49
N ASP A 81 -9.21 12.91 -16.98
CA ASP A 81 -10.37 12.60 -16.14
C ASP A 81 -10.38 11.12 -15.66
N LEU A 82 -9.37 10.34 -16.02
CA LEU A 82 -9.28 8.93 -15.65
C LEU A 82 -8.35 8.76 -14.47
N SER A 83 -8.77 7.98 -13.48
CA SER A 83 -7.94 7.60 -12.35
C SER A 83 -8.14 6.13 -11.96
N ALA A 84 -7.12 5.55 -11.36
CA ALA A 84 -7.16 4.21 -10.81
C ALA A 84 -6.31 4.11 -9.54
N GLN A 85 -6.86 3.45 -8.53
CA GLN A 85 -6.11 2.99 -7.38
C GLN A 85 -5.85 1.50 -7.56
N ILE A 86 -4.59 1.13 -7.58
CA ILE A 86 -4.13 -0.24 -7.85
C ILE A 86 -3.56 -0.79 -6.54
N ASP A 87 -4.12 -1.90 -6.06
CA ASP A 87 -3.71 -2.46 -4.78
C ASP A 87 -2.23 -2.87 -4.81
N TYR A 88 -1.81 -3.65 -5.82
CA TYR A 88 -0.40 -4.01 -5.98
C TYR A 88 0.05 -4.01 -7.44
N LEU A 89 1.26 -3.47 -7.67
CA LEU A 89 2.06 -3.70 -8.88
C LEU A 89 3.29 -4.53 -8.50
N VAL A 90 3.41 -5.70 -9.09
CA VAL A 90 4.52 -6.64 -8.82
C VAL A 90 5.35 -6.82 -10.08
N PHE A 91 6.53 -6.27 -10.09
CA PHE A 91 7.46 -6.30 -11.22
C PHE A 91 8.44 -7.44 -11.07
N THR A 92 8.51 -8.28 -12.09
CA THR A 92 9.55 -9.28 -12.28
C THR A 92 10.46 -8.86 -13.42
N LYS A 93 11.51 -9.63 -13.72
CA LYS A 93 12.39 -9.37 -14.88
C LYS A 93 11.70 -9.53 -16.24
N LYS A 94 10.46 -10.03 -16.31
CA LYS A 94 9.73 -10.26 -17.56
C LYS A 94 8.35 -9.60 -17.58
N ILE A 95 7.64 -9.62 -16.46
CA ILE A 95 6.21 -9.32 -16.38
C ILE A 95 5.95 -8.44 -15.16
N CYS A 96 5.06 -7.46 -15.33
CA CYS A 96 4.39 -6.75 -14.25
C CYS A 96 3.02 -7.40 -14.00
N PHE A 97 2.73 -7.75 -12.77
CA PHE A 97 1.40 -8.21 -12.34
C PHE A 97 0.66 -7.04 -11.71
N VAL A 98 -0.54 -6.79 -12.24
CA VAL A 98 -1.50 -5.82 -11.70
C VAL A 98 -2.48 -6.62 -10.87
N ILE A 99 -2.37 -6.52 -9.55
CA ILE A 99 -3.13 -7.32 -8.59
C ILE A 99 -4.27 -6.48 -8.03
N GLU A 100 -5.48 -7.00 -8.13
CA GLU A 100 -6.67 -6.51 -7.44
C GLU A 100 -6.96 -7.43 -6.26
N CYS A 101 -6.95 -6.89 -5.04
CA CYS A 101 -7.22 -7.60 -3.80
C CYS A 101 -8.71 -7.60 -3.48
N LYS A 102 -9.28 -8.76 -3.18
CA LYS A 102 -10.64 -8.87 -2.69
C LYS A 102 -10.72 -9.73 -1.44
N ASN A 103 -10.89 -9.08 -0.29
CA ASN A 103 -11.13 -9.78 0.98
C ASN A 103 -12.64 -9.95 1.18
N LEU A 104 -13.24 -10.87 0.42
CA LEU A 104 -14.69 -11.13 0.44
C LEU A 104 -15.02 -12.18 1.51
N TYR A 105 -16.02 -11.90 2.33
CA TYR A 105 -16.61 -12.91 3.21
C TYR A 105 -17.67 -13.71 2.46
N GLY A 106 -17.70 -15.05 2.64
CA GLY A 106 -18.60 -15.97 1.98
C GLY A 106 -18.01 -16.64 0.75
N ASP A 107 -18.77 -17.52 0.12
CA ASP A 107 -18.34 -18.29 -1.04
C ASP A 107 -18.56 -17.48 -2.33
N ILE A 108 -17.63 -17.57 -3.24
CA ILE A 108 -17.67 -16.90 -4.54
C ILE A 108 -17.89 -17.94 -5.64
N GLU A 109 -18.96 -17.78 -6.37
CA GLU A 109 -19.24 -18.54 -7.59
C GLU A 109 -19.04 -17.62 -8.80
N ILE A 110 -18.34 -18.11 -9.83
CA ILE A 110 -18.24 -17.45 -11.14
C ILE A 110 -18.95 -18.33 -12.15
N ASN A 111 -20.03 -17.82 -12.73
CA ASN A 111 -20.84 -18.57 -13.69
C ASN A 111 -20.23 -18.56 -15.10
N ASN A 112 -20.93 -19.21 -16.06
CA ASN A 112 -20.49 -19.28 -17.45
C ASN A 112 -20.52 -17.93 -18.20
N SER A 113 -21.33 -16.97 -17.72
CA SER A 113 -21.37 -15.61 -18.24
C SER A 113 -20.24 -14.74 -17.71
N GLY A 114 -19.53 -15.20 -16.64
CA GLY A 114 -18.47 -14.43 -15.96
C GLY A 114 -19.00 -13.55 -14.82
N ASP A 115 -20.27 -13.76 -14.40
CA ASP A 115 -20.84 -13.02 -13.29
C ASP A 115 -20.30 -13.57 -11.97
N PHE A 116 -19.97 -12.68 -11.05
CA PHE A 116 -19.53 -13.00 -9.70
C PHE A 116 -20.73 -13.01 -8.75
N ILE A 117 -20.98 -14.15 -8.14
CA ILE A 117 -22.08 -14.38 -7.21
C ILE A 117 -21.49 -14.74 -5.85
N ARG A 118 -21.79 -13.93 -4.85
CA ARG A 118 -21.38 -14.18 -3.46
C ARG A 118 -22.51 -14.88 -2.71
N THR A 119 -22.19 -15.96 -1.99
CA THR A 119 -23.10 -16.63 -1.06
C THR A 119 -22.63 -16.38 0.36
N ILE A 120 -23.49 -15.76 1.16
CA ILE A 120 -23.24 -15.51 2.60
C ILE A 120 -24.21 -16.36 3.39
N GLU A 121 -23.71 -17.02 4.43
CA GLU A 121 -24.52 -17.72 5.41
C GLU A 121 -24.48 -16.97 6.74
N PHE A 122 -25.64 -16.57 7.23
CA PHE A 122 -25.79 -15.90 8.52
C PHE A 122 -27.04 -16.40 9.24
N GLY A 123 -26.88 -16.86 10.48
CA GLY A 123 -27.99 -17.36 11.28
C GLY A 123 -28.78 -18.52 10.62
N GLY A 124 -28.09 -19.42 9.91
CA GLY A 124 -28.69 -20.54 9.22
C GLY A 124 -29.42 -20.16 7.91
N ARG A 125 -29.38 -18.90 7.49
CA ARG A 125 -29.97 -18.42 6.23
C ARG A 125 -28.89 -18.14 5.22
N ARG A 126 -29.05 -18.69 4.02
CA ARG A 126 -28.18 -18.42 2.86
C ARG A 126 -28.76 -17.30 2.02
N ARG A 127 -27.94 -16.29 1.74
CA ARG A 127 -28.27 -15.19 0.83
C ARG A 127 -27.26 -15.19 -0.32
N LYS A 128 -27.76 -15.15 -1.56
CA LYS A 128 -26.97 -14.95 -2.77
C LYS A 128 -27.13 -13.51 -3.24
N GLU A 129 -26.03 -12.90 -3.65
CA GLU A 129 -26.00 -11.55 -4.22
C GLU A 129 -24.96 -11.49 -5.34
N GLY A 130 -25.27 -10.75 -6.41
CA GLY A 130 -24.29 -10.40 -7.44
C GLY A 130 -23.32 -9.35 -6.90
N ILE A 131 -22.03 -9.48 -7.22
CA ILE A 131 -21.04 -8.45 -6.94
C ILE A 131 -20.45 -7.95 -8.25
N TYR A 132 -20.04 -6.67 -8.26
CA TYR A 132 -19.36 -6.10 -9.41
C TYR A 132 -18.08 -6.89 -9.73
N SER A 133 -17.86 -7.18 -11.00
CA SER A 133 -16.73 -8.01 -11.44
C SER A 133 -15.38 -7.36 -11.12
N PRO A 134 -14.55 -7.93 -10.23
CA PRO A 134 -13.23 -7.41 -9.94
C PRO A 134 -12.27 -7.58 -11.13
N ILE A 135 -12.56 -8.51 -12.06
CA ILE A 135 -11.83 -8.63 -13.33
C ILE A 135 -12.04 -7.37 -14.17
N THR A 136 -13.29 -6.90 -14.27
CA THR A 136 -13.62 -5.67 -15.03
C THR A 136 -12.96 -4.45 -14.39
N GLN A 137 -12.92 -4.40 -13.06
CA GLN A 137 -12.23 -3.34 -12.33
C GLN A 137 -10.74 -3.34 -12.69
N ASN A 138 -10.07 -4.47 -12.55
CA ASN A 138 -8.65 -4.60 -12.81
C ASN A 138 -8.28 -4.41 -14.30
N GLN A 139 -9.20 -4.75 -15.21
CA GLN A 139 -9.04 -4.47 -16.65
C GLN A 139 -8.97 -2.95 -16.92
N ARG A 140 -9.79 -2.15 -16.23
CA ARG A 140 -9.74 -0.68 -16.34
C ARG A 140 -8.41 -0.12 -15.84
N HIS A 141 -7.82 -0.71 -14.80
CA HIS A 141 -6.48 -0.36 -14.33
C HIS A 141 -5.43 -0.59 -15.42
N LEU A 142 -5.47 -1.75 -16.09
CA LEU A 142 -4.60 -2.04 -17.22
C LEU A 142 -4.78 -1.06 -18.39
N GLU A 143 -6.02 -0.70 -18.73
CA GLU A 143 -6.32 0.24 -19.80
C GLU A 143 -5.76 1.63 -19.50
N LEU A 144 -5.88 2.11 -18.27
CA LEU A 144 -5.27 3.37 -17.84
C LEU A 144 -3.75 3.31 -17.92
N MET A 145 -3.13 2.24 -17.40
CA MET A 145 -1.68 2.05 -17.50
C MET A 145 -1.21 2.03 -18.96
N LYS A 146 -1.97 1.36 -19.85
CA LYS A 146 -1.69 1.31 -21.29
C LYS A 146 -1.78 2.70 -21.93
N LYS A 147 -2.80 3.49 -21.59
CA LYS A 147 -2.98 4.87 -22.05
C LYS A 147 -1.80 5.74 -21.63
N ILE A 148 -1.46 5.78 -20.34
CA ILE A 148 -0.33 6.55 -19.80
C ILE A 148 0.98 6.20 -20.53
N LYS A 149 1.24 4.90 -20.76
CA LYS A 149 2.44 4.46 -21.48
C LYS A 149 2.45 4.91 -22.93
N ASN A 150 1.30 4.86 -23.60
CA ASN A 150 1.17 5.27 -25.00
C ASN A 150 1.35 6.79 -25.15
N ASP A 151 0.80 7.59 -24.24
CA ASP A 151 0.87 9.05 -24.32
C ASP A 151 2.29 9.61 -24.09
N LYS A 152 3.13 8.87 -23.38
CA LYS A 152 4.56 9.17 -23.25
C LYS A 152 5.38 8.93 -24.51
N ASN A 153 4.87 8.20 -25.50
CA ASN A 153 5.57 7.91 -26.74
C ASN A 153 5.17 8.94 -27.83
N ASN A 154 6.13 9.69 -28.35
CA ASN A 154 5.89 10.68 -29.42
C ASN A 154 5.82 10.06 -30.83
N ASN A 155 6.23 8.79 -31.00
CA ASN A 155 6.28 8.10 -32.28
C ASN A 155 5.05 7.19 -32.45
N ILE A 156 4.28 7.37 -33.52
CA ILE A 156 3.06 6.61 -33.83
C ILE A 156 3.34 5.09 -33.93
N LEU A 157 4.46 4.70 -34.55
CA LEU A 157 4.84 3.29 -34.66
C LEU A 157 5.14 2.68 -33.28
N MET A 158 5.87 3.43 -32.44
CA MET A 158 6.17 3.01 -31.07
C MET A 158 4.89 2.91 -30.21
N LYS A 159 3.94 3.83 -30.36
CA LYS A 159 2.60 3.73 -29.73
C LYS A 159 1.87 2.46 -30.13
N TYR A 160 1.83 2.16 -31.43
CA TYR A 160 1.17 0.97 -31.93
C TYR A 160 1.83 -0.32 -31.39
N MET A 161 3.15 -0.40 -31.41
CA MET A 161 3.91 -1.54 -30.91
C MET A 161 3.71 -1.70 -29.38
N ALA A 162 3.85 -0.62 -28.63
CA ALA A 162 3.66 -0.62 -27.18
C ALA A 162 2.23 -1.06 -26.82
N GLY A 163 1.22 -0.59 -27.56
CA GLY A 163 -0.17 -0.98 -27.35
C GLY A 163 -0.45 -2.45 -27.66
N ARG A 164 0.16 -2.99 -28.72
CA ARG A 164 -0.03 -4.38 -29.18
C ARG A 164 0.57 -5.39 -28.21
N TYR A 165 1.76 -5.10 -27.68
CA TYR A 165 2.49 -6.02 -26.80
C TYR A 165 2.30 -5.70 -25.32
N PHE A 166 1.44 -4.72 -24.97
CA PHE A 166 1.25 -4.30 -23.59
C PHE A 166 0.87 -5.45 -22.66
N GLU A 167 -0.03 -6.32 -23.11
CA GLU A 167 -0.51 -7.46 -22.33
C GLU A 167 0.50 -8.61 -22.22
N ASP A 168 1.53 -8.64 -23.06
CA ASP A 168 2.62 -9.61 -22.92
C ASP A 168 3.47 -9.28 -21.68
N PHE A 169 3.65 -7.99 -21.41
CA PHE A 169 4.43 -7.48 -20.28
C PHE A 169 3.60 -7.20 -19.03
N ASN A 170 2.27 -7.08 -19.13
CA ASN A 170 1.42 -6.74 -18.00
C ASN A 170 0.28 -7.74 -17.86
N LYS A 171 0.17 -8.38 -16.71
CA LYS A 171 -0.85 -9.39 -16.43
C LYS A 171 -1.76 -8.94 -15.29
N SER A 172 -3.05 -9.01 -15.53
CA SER A 172 -4.07 -8.72 -14.53
C SER A 172 -4.45 -9.98 -13.77
N VAL A 173 -4.50 -9.90 -12.44
CA VAL A 173 -4.97 -10.98 -11.59
C VAL A 173 -5.78 -10.44 -10.42
N VAL A 174 -6.88 -11.10 -10.12
CA VAL A 174 -7.72 -10.87 -8.94
C VAL A 174 -7.36 -11.91 -7.90
N VAL A 175 -7.03 -11.45 -6.70
CA VAL A 175 -6.65 -12.32 -5.59
C VAL A 175 -7.72 -12.27 -4.50
N LEU A 176 -8.36 -13.42 -4.26
CA LEU A 176 -9.27 -13.60 -3.14
C LEU A 176 -8.44 -13.82 -1.87
N ALA A 177 -8.34 -12.77 -1.08
CA ALA A 177 -7.43 -12.70 0.07
C ALA A 177 -7.99 -13.33 1.34
N ASN A 178 -9.30 -13.60 1.42
CA ASN A 178 -9.89 -14.25 2.58
C ASN A 178 -9.63 -15.76 2.54
N PRO A 179 -8.90 -16.33 3.51
CA PRO A 179 -8.56 -17.75 3.50
C PRO A 179 -9.78 -18.68 3.66
N LYS A 180 -10.91 -18.15 4.16
CA LYS A 180 -12.15 -18.92 4.36
C LYS A 180 -13.06 -18.93 3.14
N THR A 181 -12.78 -18.11 2.12
CA THR A 181 -13.60 -18.04 0.91
C THR A 181 -13.38 -19.27 0.04
N VAL A 182 -14.44 -19.95 -0.33
CA VAL A 182 -14.43 -21.01 -1.33
C VAL A 182 -14.71 -20.41 -2.70
N LEU A 183 -13.79 -20.63 -3.64
CA LEU A 183 -13.96 -20.20 -5.03
C LEU A 183 -14.51 -21.36 -5.86
N ASN A 184 -15.72 -21.19 -6.42
CA ASN A 184 -16.32 -22.10 -7.39
C ASN A 184 -16.36 -21.43 -8.78
N ALA A 185 -15.36 -21.71 -9.60
CA ALA A 185 -15.30 -21.24 -10.99
C ALA A 185 -15.48 -22.40 -12.00
N LYS A 186 -16.13 -23.52 -11.60
CA LYS A 186 -16.23 -24.72 -12.43
C LYS A 186 -16.79 -24.45 -13.81
N TYR A 187 -17.80 -23.60 -13.91
CA TYR A 187 -18.50 -23.29 -15.16
C TYR A 187 -17.99 -22.00 -15.85
N ALA A 188 -17.08 -21.28 -15.23
CA ALA A 188 -16.49 -20.09 -15.83
C ALA A 188 -15.62 -20.45 -17.05
N LYS A 189 -15.54 -19.53 -18.03
CA LYS A 189 -14.64 -19.65 -19.17
C LYS A 189 -13.18 -19.70 -18.71
N LYS A 190 -12.32 -20.31 -19.50
CA LYS A 190 -10.89 -20.48 -19.18
C LYS A 190 -10.21 -19.15 -18.88
N GLU A 191 -10.46 -18.13 -19.72
CA GLU A 191 -9.87 -16.78 -19.60
C GLU A 191 -10.27 -16.07 -18.29
N VAL A 192 -11.43 -16.43 -17.73
CA VAL A 192 -11.93 -15.93 -16.44
C VAL A 192 -11.26 -16.67 -15.28
N LYS A 193 -11.19 -18.01 -15.38
CA LYS A 193 -10.57 -18.87 -14.37
C LYS A 193 -9.11 -18.50 -14.13
N GLU A 194 -8.37 -18.21 -15.21
CA GLU A 194 -6.95 -17.87 -15.16
C GLU A 194 -6.67 -16.49 -14.54
N LYS A 195 -7.71 -15.66 -14.39
CA LYS A 195 -7.57 -14.30 -13.80
C LYS A 195 -7.98 -14.21 -12.33
N VAL A 196 -8.49 -15.27 -11.72
CA VAL A 196 -8.97 -15.25 -10.33
C VAL A 196 -8.35 -16.39 -9.54
N ILE A 197 -7.60 -16.06 -8.53
CA ILE A 197 -6.90 -17.01 -7.68
C ILE A 197 -7.13 -16.71 -6.19
N ARG A 198 -6.73 -17.63 -5.32
CA ARG A 198 -6.65 -17.40 -3.88
C ARG A 198 -5.26 -16.86 -3.51
N ALA A 199 -5.15 -16.18 -2.37
CA ALA A 199 -3.88 -15.63 -1.91
C ALA A 199 -2.78 -16.69 -1.77
N ASP A 200 -3.11 -17.87 -1.24
CA ASP A 200 -2.19 -19.00 -1.09
C ASP A 200 -1.67 -19.57 -2.42
N GLN A 201 -2.26 -19.21 -3.54
CA GLN A 201 -1.84 -19.61 -4.89
C GLN A 201 -1.01 -18.51 -5.61
N LEU A 202 -0.90 -17.32 -5.03
CA LEU A 202 -0.34 -16.14 -5.70
C LEU A 202 1.11 -16.37 -6.17
N ILE A 203 1.96 -16.87 -5.29
CA ILE A 203 3.39 -17.04 -5.63
C ILE A 203 3.60 -18.13 -6.67
N GLN A 204 2.85 -19.23 -6.58
CA GLN A 204 2.89 -20.26 -7.60
C GLN A 204 2.42 -19.72 -8.96
N TYR A 205 1.33 -18.96 -8.98
CA TYR A 205 0.82 -18.30 -10.19
C TYR A 205 1.87 -17.37 -10.82
N ILE A 206 2.52 -16.52 -10.03
CA ILE A 206 3.59 -15.63 -10.51
C ILE A 206 4.74 -16.44 -11.13
N LYS A 207 5.17 -17.51 -10.46
CA LYS A 207 6.25 -18.41 -10.95
C LYS A 207 5.90 -19.07 -12.28
N GLU A 208 4.68 -19.58 -12.41
CA GLU A 208 4.20 -20.24 -13.62
C GLU A 208 4.08 -19.25 -14.80
N MET A 209 3.48 -18.08 -14.56
CA MET A 209 3.36 -17.04 -15.59
C MET A 209 4.74 -16.53 -16.02
N TYR A 210 5.67 -16.36 -15.09
CA TYR A 210 7.05 -15.96 -15.38
C TYR A 210 7.78 -17.02 -16.22
N ALA A 211 7.65 -18.30 -15.86
CA ALA A 211 8.31 -19.40 -16.56
C ALA A 211 7.77 -19.58 -17.99
N ASN A 212 6.44 -19.48 -18.16
CA ASN A 212 5.75 -19.66 -19.44
C ASN A 212 5.82 -18.44 -20.35
N SER A 213 6.27 -17.27 -19.85
CA SER A 213 6.39 -16.05 -20.64
C SER A 213 7.49 -16.16 -21.69
N LYS A 214 7.15 -15.82 -22.93
CA LYS A 214 8.07 -15.69 -24.06
C LYS A 214 8.92 -14.42 -24.02
N VAL A 215 8.59 -13.47 -23.14
CA VAL A 215 9.34 -12.24 -22.95
C VAL A 215 10.72 -12.58 -22.42
N ALA A 216 11.76 -11.99 -23.00
CA ALA A 216 13.12 -12.13 -22.51
C ALA A 216 13.27 -11.49 -21.13
N ALA A 217 14.03 -12.15 -20.26
CA ALA A 217 14.29 -11.58 -18.94
C ALA A 217 15.24 -10.40 -19.01
N ASP A 218 14.83 -9.28 -18.42
CA ASP A 218 15.66 -8.09 -18.26
C ASP A 218 16.62 -8.21 -17.06
N SER A 219 17.51 -7.22 -16.91
CA SER A 219 18.37 -7.09 -15.73
C SER A 219 17.57 -6.60 -14.52
N GLU A 220 18.15 -6.76 -13.34
CA GLU A 220 17.57 -6.22 -12.09
C GLU A 220 17.43 -4.70 -12.13
N ASP A 221 18.42 -3.99 -12.69
CA ASP A 221 18.38 -2.55 -12.82
C ASP A 221 17.23 -2.07 -13.72
N LYS A 222 16.95 -2.79 -14.81
CA LYS A 222 15.82 -2.47 -15.69
C LYS A 222 14.48 -2.74 -15.00
N MET A 223 14.37 -3.85 -14.25
CA MET A 223 13.19 -4.15 -13.44
C MET A 223 12.94 -3.06 -12.40
N LEU A 224 13.98 -2.63 -11.68
CA LEU A 224 13.91 -1.51 -10.72
C LEU A 224 13.50 -0.21 -11.41
N THR A 225 14.10 0.11 -12.55
CA THR A 225 13.78 1.30 -13.34
C THR A 225 12.32 1.27 -13.81
N TRP A 226 11.83 0.10 -14.20
CA TRP A 226 10.44 -0.08 -14.60
C TRP A 226 9.49 0.17 -13.43
N ALA A 227 9.72 -0.45 -12.27
CA ALA A 227 8.93 -0.22 -11.06
C ALA A 227 8.98 1.26 -10.63
N GLN A 228 10.17 1.87 -10.64
CA GLN A 228 10.33 3.29 -10.30
C GLN A 228 9.53 4.21 -11.23
N SER A 229 9.44 3.87 -12.52
CA SER A 229 8.68 4.69 -13.49
C SER A 229 7.17 4.77 -13.16
N TYR A 230 6.61 3.77 -12.48
CA TYR A 230 5.23 3.81 -11.97
C TYR A 230 5.14 4.49 -10.60
N LEU A 231 6.14 4.31 -9.76
CA LEU A 231 6.21 5.05 -8.50
C LEU A 231 6.31 6.57 -8.72
N ASP A 232 7.06 6.99 -9.75
CA ASP A 232 7.18 8.40 -10.13
C ASP A 232 5.86 9.00 -10.69
N LEU A 233 4.92 8.14 -11.11
CA LEU A 233 3.58 8.51 -11.57
C LEU A 233 2.56 8.52 -10.45
N HIS A 234 2.86 7.88 -9.32
CA HIS A 234 1.96 7.85 -8.18
C HIS A 234 1.73 9.27 -7.65
N ARG A 235 0.49 9.55 -7.34
CA ARG A 235 0.08 10.77 -6.66
C ARG A 235 -0.49 10.43 -5.30
N ASP A 236 -0.01 11.13 -4.28
CA ASP A 236 -0.63 11.09 -2.96
C ASP A 236 -1.96 11.87 -3.06
N VAL A 237 -3.08 11.17 -3.08
CA VAL A 237 -4.41 11.76 -3.06
C VAL A 237 -4.98 11.58 -1.67
N GLU A 238 -5.05 12.68 -0.94
CA GLU A 238 -5.70 12.66 0.37
C GLU A 238 -7.23 12.52 0.19
N LYS A 239 -7.73 11.30 0.38
CA LYS A 239 -9.17 11.03 0.36
C LYS A 239 -9.74 11.36 1.73
N ASP A 240 -10.66 12.30 1.78
CA ASP A 240 -11.39 12.59 3.01
C ASP A 240 -12.56 11.63 3.20
N TYR A 241 -12.37 10.63 4.06
CA TYR A 241 -13.43 9.71 4.47
C TYR A 241 -14.26 10.25 5.64
N THR A 242 -13.88 11.38 6.22
CA THR A 242 -14.50 11.94 7.44
C THR A 242 -15.60 12.94 7.16
N GLY A 243 -15.57 13.65 6.03
CA GLY A 243 -16.51 14.73 5.69
C GLY A 243 -17.99 14.35 5.78
N LYS A 244 -18.34 13.10 5.42
CA LYS A 244 -19.74 12.62 5.53
C LYS A 244 -20.27 12.52 6.96
N TYR A 245 -19.39 12.57 7.97
CA TYR A 245 -19.76 12.49 9.39
C TYR A 245 -19.96 13.84 10.06
N GLU A 246 -19.67 14.97 9.39
CA GLU A 246 -19.82 16.30 9.97
C GLU A 246 -21.22 16.54 10.54
N GLN A 247 -22.27 16.05 9.84
CA GLN A 247 -23.66 16.15 10.27
C GLN A 247 -24.03 15.34 11.53
N TYR A 248 -23.15 14.40 11.93
CA TYR A 248 -23.35 13.52 13.09
C TYR A 248 -22.50 13.92 14.29
N LYS A 249 -21.67 14.96 14.17
CA LYS A 249 -20.85 15.46 15.28
C LYS A 249 -21.74 15.97 16.40
N ILE A 250 -21.37 15.66 17.64
CA ILE A 250 -22.02 16.20 18.83
C ILE A 250 -21.41 17.56 19.11
N ASP A 251 -22.24 18.61 19.19
CA ASP A 251 -21.79 19.89 19.69
C ASP A 251 -21.32 19.72 21.14
N ILE A 252 -20.01 19.67 21.33
CA ILE A 252 -19.43 19.73 22.66
C ILE A 252 -19.63 21.18 23.15
N VAL A 253 -20.74 21.41 23.85
CA VAL A 253 -20.94 22.68 24.57
C VAL A 253 -19.82 22.77 25.58
N THR A 254 -18.81 23.56 25.27
CA THR A 254 -17.78 23.93 26.23
C THR A 254 -18.48 24.64 27.41
N PRO A 255 -18.36 24.17 28.65
CA PRO A 255 -18.93 24.84 29.79
C PRO A 255 -18.37 26.27 29.83
N GLN A 256 -19.27 27.26 29.72
CA GLN A 256 -18.89 28.66 29.96
C GLN A 256 -18.31 28.75 31.37
N LYS A 257 -17.15 29.40 31.48
CA LYS A 257 -16.50 29.73 32.77
C LYS A 257 -17.48 30.51 33.63
N VAL A 258 -17.90 29.91 34.73
CA VAL A 258 -18.41 30.66 35.87
C VAL A 258 -17.19 31.01 36.71
N ASP A 259 -16.95 32.30 36.85
CA ASP A 259 -15.93 32.82 37.76
C ASP A 259 -16.33 32.52 39.20
N GLU A 260 -15.55 31.65 39.87
CA GLU A 260 -15.51 31.57 41.33
C GLU A 260 -14.08 31.37 41.82
N GLU A 261 -13.78 32.03 42.90
CA GLU A 261 -12.48 32.34 43.47
C GLU A 261 -11.67 31.14 43.93
N VAL A 262 -10.34 31.35 43.88
CA VAL A 262 -9.25 30.45 44.21
C VAL A 262 -9.20 30.12 45.70
N PRO A 263 -8.81 28.90 46.10
CA PRO A 263 -7.61 28.72 46.92
C PRO A 263 -6.57 27.73 46.34
N ALA A 264 -5.31 28.13 46.47
CA ALA A 264 -4.11 27.43 46.02
C ALA A 264 -3.71 26.29 46.97
N PRO A 265 -2.59 25.56 46.67
CA PRO A 265 -2.32 24.67 45.56
C PRO A 265 -2.05 23.22 46.03
N VAL A 266 -2.40 22.25 45.23
CA VAL A 266 -1.84 20.89 45.37
C VAL A 266 -1.17 20.55 44.03
N GLU A 267 0.12 20.23 44.08
CA GLU A 267 0.91 19.79 42.94
C GLU A 267 0.42 18.44 42.42
N GLU A 268 -0.36 18.44 41.38
CA GLU A 268 -0.53 17.26 40.54
C GLU A 268 0.18 17.50 39.19
N ARG A 269 1.08 16.57 38.87
CA ARG A 269 1.79 16.53 37.59
C ARG A 269 0.81 16.43 36.44
N ILE A 270 0.58 17.54 35.76
CA ILE A 270 -0.17 17.58 34.51
C ILE A 270 0.77 17.05 33.42
N THR A 271 0.55 15.83 32.95
CA THR A 271 1.10 15.38 31.68
C THR A 271 0.33 16.10 30.57
N ILE A 272 0.93 17.13 30.03
CA ILE A 272 0.46 17.81 28.82
C ILE A 272 0.59 16.82 27.68
N ARG A 273 -0.54 16.34 27.14
CA ARG A 273 -0.59 15.70 25.82
C ARG A 273 -0.34 16.81 24.81
N VAL A 274 0.85 16.84 24.25
CA VAL A 274 1.18 17.63 23.08
C VAL A 274 0.44 17.00 21.91
N ASP A 275 -0.32 17.80 21.17
CA ASP A 275 -0.90 17.40 19.87
C ASP A 275 0.24 16.87 19.00
N GLU A 276 0.20 15.58 18.66
CA GLU A 276 1.22 14.94 17.84
C GLU A 276 1.06 15.42 16.40
N VAL A 277 1.92 16.32 15.98
CA VAL A 277 2.13 16.67 14.57
C VAL A 277 2.51 15.39 13.82
N PRO A 278 1.91 15.08 12.66
CA PRO A 278 2.29 13.91 11.86
C PRO A 278 3.81 13.85 11.68
N VAL A 279 4.39 12.68 11.86
CA VAL A 279 5.87 12.50 11.85
C VAL A 279 6.49 13.05 10.57
N GLU A 280 5.79 12.93 9.44
CA GLU A 280 6.21 13.43 8.12
C GLU A 280 6.28 14.97 8.02
N GLU A 281 5.54 15.68 8.86
CA GLU A 281 5.55 17.16 8.91
C GLU A 281 6.62 17.70 9.85
N THR A 282 7.22 16.84 10.67
CA THR A 282 8.24 17.24 11.62
C THR A 282 9.52 17.71 10.92
N ASN A 283 10.20 18.68 11.53
CA ASN A 283 11.46 19.18 10.98
C ASN A 283 12.55 18.09 10.93
N ILE A 284 12.56 17.19 11.91
CA ILE A 284 13.48 16.05 11.93
C ILE A 284 13.23 15.10 10.75
N PHE A 285 11.96 14.82 10.39
CA PHE A 285 11.65 13.99 9.24
C PHE A 285 12.16 14.62 7.93
N LYS A 286 11.91 15.91 7.75
CA LYS A 286 12.37 16.66 6.57
C LYS A 286 13.89 16.69 6.46
N GLU A 287 14.60 16.90 7.57
CA GLU A 287 16.07 16.95 7.58
C GLU A 287 16.70 15.59 7.32
N LEU A 288 16.17 14.51 7.92
CA LEU A 288 16.62 13.15 7.65
C LEU A 288 16.32 12.72 6.22
N LYS A 289 15.14 13.09 5.68
CA LYS A 289 14.77 12.81 4.28
C LYS A 289 15.71 13.54 3.30
N ALA A 290 16.07 14.79 3.58
CA ALA A 290 17.03 15.56 2.79
C ALA A 290 18.42 14.93 2.84
N TYR A 291 18.93 14.59 4.02
CA TYR A 291 20.21 13.88 4.20
C TYR A 291 20.25 12.59 3.36
N ARG A 292 19.20 11.76 3.45
CA ARG A 292 19.09 10.53 2.66
C ARG A 292 19.21 10.80 1.16
N LEU A 293 18.54 11.84 0.66
CA LEU A 293 18.58 12.21 -0.75
C LEU A 293 19.97 12.66 -1.18
N ASP A 294 20.62 13.53 -0.40
CA ASP A 294 21.93 14.05 -0.73
C ASP A 294 23.00 12.96 -0.68
N LYS A 295 22.93 12.09 0.35
CA LYS A 295 23.87 10.96 0.49
C LYS A 295 23.68 9.94 -0.64
N SER A 296 22.45 9.74 -1.10
CA SER A 296 22.18 8.86 -2.24
C SER A 296 22.78 9.37 -3.55
N ARG A 297 22.76 10.69 -3.75
CA ARG A 297 23.40 11.35 -4.92
C ARG A 297 24.92 11.26 -4.87
N GLU A 298 25.50 11.49 -3.68
CA GLU A 298 26.95 11.37 -3.46
C GLU A 298 27.44 9.95 -3.79
N GLU A 299 26.73 8.92 -3.30
CA GLU A 299 27.11 7.53 -3.49
C GLU A 299 26.61 6.94 -4.84
N LYS A 300 25.87 7.70 -5.64
CA LYS A 300 25.26 7.27 -6.91
C LYS A 300 24.39 6.02 -6.75
N ILE A 301 23.70 5.93 -5.62
CA ILE A 301 22.74 4.88 -5.29
C ILE A 301 21.35 5.48 -5.08
N LYS A 302 20.32 4.66 -5.04
CA LYS A 302 18.96 5.16 -4.79
C LYS A 302 18.73 5.40 -3.28
N PRO A 303 17.91 6.42 -2.90
CA PRO A 303 17.71 6.82 -1.51
C PRO A 303 17.30 5.69 -0.57
N TYR A 304 16.46 4.76 -1.01
CA TYR A 304 15.98 3.65 -0.20
C TYR A 304 17.05 2.60 0.14
N PHE A 305 18.21 2.57 -0.55
CA PHE A 305 19.34 1.73 -0.15
C PHE A 305 20.01 2.23 1.15
N ILE A 306 19.90 3.54 1.43
CA ILE A 306 20.37 4.10 2.68
C ILE A 306 19.36 3.73 3.79
N TYR A 307 18.10 4.15 3.67
CA TYR A 307 16.96 3.71 4.46
C TYR A 307 15.65 4.10 3.75
N ASN A 308 14.58 3.33 3.93
CA ASN A 308 13.25 3.62 3.42
C ASN A 308 12.44 4.48 4.41
N ASP A 309 11.22 4.87 4.04
CA ASP A 309 10.39 5.76 4.87
C ASP A 309 9.95 5.10 6.18
N ASN A 310 9.70 3.78 6.21
CA ASN A 310 9.36 3.07 7.43
C ASN A 310 10.56 3.02 8.40
N GLN A 311 11.76 2.81 7.88
CA GLN A 311 13.00 2.90 8.65
C GLN A 311 13.24 4.32 9.18
N LEU A 312 12.89 5.34 8.40
CA LEU A 312 12.96 6.74 8.80
C LEU A 312 11.98 7.04 9.95
N LYS A 313 10.74 6.54 9.86
CA LYS A 313 9.75 6.67 10.94
C LYS A 313 10.18 5.95 12.22
N ASP A 314 10.67 4.72 12.10
CA ASP A 314 11.20 3.96 13.25
C ASP A 314 12.42 4.64 13.89
N LEU A 315 13.29 5.26 13.08
CA LEU A 315 14.43 6.06 13.51
C LEU A 315 13.98 7.28 14.35
N ILE A 316 12.93 7.97 13.91
CA ILE A 316 12.37 9.13 14.62
C ILE A 316 11.63 8.67 15.89
N ALA A 317 10.89 7.59 15.84
CA ALA A 317 10.18 7.05 17.01
C ALA A 317 11.14 6.60 18.11
N LYS A 318 12.29 6.04 17.74
CA LYS A 318 13.29 5.53 18.70
C LYS A 318 14.31 6.56 19.14
N MET A 319 14.53 7.64 18.38
CA MET A 319 15.48 8.72 18.68
C MET A 319 16.82 8.22 19.23
N PRO A 320 17.56 7.35 18.50
CA PRO A 320 18.77 6.72 19.03
C PRO A 320 19.85 7.77 19.32
N ARG A 321 20.57 7.60 20.42
CA ARG A 321 21.63 8.52 20.91
C ARG A 321 23.03 8.05 20.57
N ASN A 322 23.20 6.78 20.26
CA ASN A 322 24.48 6.14 19.94
C ASN A 322 24.30 5.06 18.87
N LYS A 323 25.42 4.46 18.39
CA LYS A 323 25.38 3.44 17.32
C LYS A 323 24.75 2.13 17.75
N GLU A 324 24.83 1.76 19.02
CA GLU A 324 24.24 0.56 19.58
C GLU A 324 22.69 0.68 19.58
N GLU A 325 22.16 1.84 19.93
CA GLU A 325 20.73 2.12 19.84
C GLU A 325 20.27 2.22 18.39
N LEU A 326 21.09 2.81 17.50
CA LEU A 326 20.80 2.90 16.08
C LEU A 326 20.66 1.50 15.44
N GLN A 327 21.44 0.52 15.86
CA GLN A 327 21.33 -0.85 15.40
C GLN A 327 20.01 -1.55 15.78
N ARG A 328 19.29 -1.03 16.79
CA ARG A 328 17.95 -1.51 17.17
C ARG A 328 16.85 -0.93 16.31
N VAL A 329 17.14 0.04 15.45
CA VAL A 329 16.21 0.57 14.46
C VAL A 329 16.09 -0.44 13.32
N VAL A 330 14.87 -0.72 12.86
CA VAL A 330 14.62 -1.70 11.81
C VAL A 330 15.43 -1.35 10.55
N GLY A 331 16.22 -2.32 10.08
CA GLY A 331 17.05 -2.17 8.87
C GLY A 331 18.36 -1.38 9.04
N PHE A 332 18.73 -0.99 10.27
CA PHE A 332 20.03 -0.44 10.60
C PHE A 332 20.92 -1.51 11.26
N GLY A 333 21.39 -2.46 10.47
CA GLY A 333 22.43 -3.38 10.93
C GLY A 333 23.80 -2.69 11.09
N GLU A 334 24.76 -3.41 11.62
CA GLU A 334 26.11 -2.93 11.93
C GLU A 334 26.76 -2.15 10.78
N ILE A 335 26.62 -2.64 9.54
CA ILE A 335 27.20 -2.00 8.34
C ILE A 335 26.60 -0.60 8.11
N LYS A 336 25.27 -0.46 8.19
CA LYS A 336 24.60 0.82 7.98
C LYS A 336 24.83 1.78 9.15
N ALA A 337 24.83 1.29 10.38
CA ALA A 337 25.12 2.07 11.56
C ALA A 337 26.56 2.61 11.56
N ASN A 338 27.52 1.84 11.06
CA ASN A 338 28.90 2.30 10.94
C ASN A 338 29.05 3.31 9.78
N LYS A 339 28.35 3.12 8.67
CA LYS A 339 28.51 3.94 7.47
C LYS A 339 27.77 5.28 7.55
N TYR A 340 26.56 5.32 8.07
CA TYR A 340 25.68 6.49 8.07
C TYR A 340 25.35 7.00 9.47
N GLY A 341 25.73 6.24 10.51
CA GLY A 341 25.29 6.51 11.87
C GLY A 341 25.74 7.83 12.44
N ASP A 342 26.97 8.24 12.18
CA ASP A 342 27.51 9.48 12.72
C ASP A 342 26.75 10.72 12.23
N ASP A 343 26.43 10.77 10.95
CA ASP A 343 25.65 11.85 10.35
C ASP A 343 24.20 11.86 10.83
N ILE A 344 23.57 10.67 10.89
CA ILE A 344 22.20 10.51 11.37
C ILE A 344 22.08 10.92 12.82
N LEU A 345 22.98 10.46 13.69
CA LEU A 345 22.99 10.81 15.11
C LEU A 345 23.25 12.30 15.34
N LYS A 346 24.05 12.93 14.47
CA LYS A 346 24.25 14.38 14.48
C LYS A 346 22.97 15.16 14.16
N ILE A 347 22.17 14.66 13.23
CA ILE A 347 20.87 15.26 12.92
C ILE A 347 19.91 15.06 14.09
N ILE A 348 19.79 13.84 14.61
CA ILE A 348 18.86 13.51 15.71
C ILE A 348 19.18 14.34 16.99
N LYS A 349 20.45 14.58 17.26
CA LYS A 349 20.88 15.38 18.43
C LYS A 349 20.42 16.84 18.43
N LYS A 350 19.92 17.36 17.30
CA LYS A 350 19.37 18.72 17.21
C LYS A 350 17.95 18.81 17.74
N TYR A 351 17.30 17.65 17.89
CA TYR A 351 15.90 17.50 18.29
C TYR A 351 15.77 16.71 19.61
#